data_2fd480aacc6df392151c35e0ae935d43
#
_entry.id   2fd480aacc6df392151c35e0ae935d43
#
_cell.length_a   1.000
_cell.length_b   1.000
_cell.length_c   1.000
_cell.angle_alpha   90.00
_cell.angle_beta   90.00
_cell.angle_gamma   90.00
#
_symmetry.space_group_name_H-M   'P 1'
#
loop_
_entity.id
_entity.type
_entity.pdbx_description
1 polymer ?
#
loop_
_entity_poly.entity_id
_entity_poly.type
_entity_poly.pdbx_seq_one_letter_code
_entity_poly.pdbx_strand_id
1 'polypeptide(L)'
;MLASASVTEARVGAIVTLPLTLHARGGAPQPRIVEIPGGCLMRTGAANPGLEKTLRDARRSSSRGGSSAPVIVALAAQGARDWPAMAARLERVEGVGGIELQLNPVLDAVEAIRATRAATELPILAKLDLDNAVDIAADCAAAGANALVIGRAPRGMAIVGGKAWYGRLFGPVSKPIALRVMAEVAALKLDVPLVACGGIHSADDARDFMAAGACAVEIDSAAWIDPSLVKRIAEELGEVC
;
A
#
# COMPACT_ATOMS: atom_id res chain seq x y z
N MET A 1 -5.94 -2.91 -14.85
CA MET A 1 -6.56 -1.57 -14.91
C MET A 1 -5.83 -0.77 -13.86
N LEU A 2 -4.93 0.16 -14.25
CA LEU A 2 -3.93 0.73 -13.34
C LEU A 2 -4.42 1.95 -12.55
N ALA A 3 -5.45 2.63 -12.99
CA ALA A 3 -6.16 3.69 -12.25
C ALA A 3 -7.50 3.98 -12.95
N SER A 4 -8.48 4.49 -12.23
CA SER A 4 -9.66 5.08 -12.87
C SER A 4 -9.29 6.43 -13.51
N ALA A 5 -10.01 6.87 -14.53
CA ALA A 5 -9.76 8.15 -15.21
C ALA A 5 -9.74 9.34 -14.23
N SER A 6 -10.52 9.27 -13.15
CA SER A 6 -10.56 10.30 -12.10
C SER A 6 -9.28 10.42 -11.27
N VAL A 7 -8.50 9.35 -11.11
CA VAL A 7 -7.21 9.37 -10.39
C VAL A 7 -6.10 9.95 -11.28
N THR A 8 -6.19 9.77 -12.61
CA THR A 8 -5.20 10.34 -13.55
C THR A 8 -5.30 11.86 -13.70
N GLU A 9 -6.44 12.47 -13.36
CA GLU A 9 -6.65 13.92 -13.38
C GLU A 9 -6.30 14.60 -12.05
N ALA A 10 -6.14 13.82 -10.96
CA ALA A 10 -5.76 14.36 -9.65
C ALA A 10 -4.26 14.70 -9.63
N ARG A 11 -3.90 15.81 -8.97
CA ARG A 11 -2.50 16.14 -8.65
C ARG A 11 -2.03 15.30 -7.48
N VAL A 12 -1.72 14.02 -7.73
CA VAL A 12 -1.19 13.10 -6.73
C VAL A 12 0.33 12.97 -6.87
N GLY A 13 1.03 12.77 -5.76
CA GLY A 13 2.48 12.60 -5.73
C GLY A 13 2.93 11.30 -6.40
N ALA A 14 2.14 10.24 -6.30
CA ALA A 14 2.40 8.95 -6.94
C ALA A 14 1.12 8.11 -7.05
N ILE A 15 1.18 7.08 -7.90
CA ILE A 15 0.15 6.05 -8.00
C ILE A 15 0.74 4.72 -7.53
N VAL A 16 0.17 4.13 -6.47
CA VAL A 16 0.57 2.81 -5.98
C VAL A 16 -0.30 1.74 -6.65
N THR A 17 0.32 0.69 -7.21
CA THR A 17 -0.44 -0.40 -7.83
C THR A 17 -1.10 -1.31 -6.79
N LEU A 18 -2.09 -2.09 -7.19
CA LEU A 18 -2.48 -3.24 -6.39
C LEU A 18 -1.29 -4.21 -6.25
N PRO A 19 -1.18 -4.96 -5.14
CA PRO A 19 -0.04 -5.85 -4.91
C PRO A 19 0.11 -6.90 -6.00
N LEU A 20 1.30 -6.99 -6.58
CA LEU A 20 1.69 -7.95 -7.60
C LEU A 20 2.55 -9.05 -6.99
N THR A 21 2.35 -10.27 -7.45
CA THR A 21 3.21 -11.42 -7.15
C THR A 21 4.07 -11.77 -8.37
N LEU A 22 5.16 -12.52 -8.17
CA LEU A 22 6.03 -12.96 -9.26
C LEU A 22 5.23 -13.72 -10.34
N HIS A 23 4.36 -14.64 -9.90
CA HIS A 23 3.47 -15.42 -10.75
C HIS A 23 2.00 -15.02 -10.52
N ALA A 24 1.13 -15.32 -11.48
CA ALA A 24 -0.30 -15.05 -11.36
C ALA A 24 -0.95 -15.77 -10.17
N ARG A 25 -1.92 -15.11 -9.53
CA ARG A 25 -2.73 -15.67 -8.42
C ARG A 25 -4.21 -15.54 -8.70
N GLY A 26 -4.97 -16.62 -8.51
CA GLY A 26 -6.42 -16.64 -8.63
C GLY A 26 -7.16 -15.98 -7.45
N GLY A 27 -6.46 -15.77 -6.33
CA GLY A 27 -7.02 -15.18 -5.12
C GLY A 27 -7.72 -16.19 -4.21
N ALA A 28 -8.36 -15.66 -3.15
CA ALA A 28 -9.11 -16.48 -2.19
C ALA A 28 -10.48 -16.91 -2.75
N PRO A 29 -11.09 -17.99 -2.19
CA PRO A 29 -12.48 -18.36 -2.48
C PRO A 29 -13.47 -17.24 -2.12
N GLN A 30 -14.64 -17.25 -2.74
CA GLN A 30 -15.78 -16.38 -2.39
C GLN A 30 -16.43 -16.81 -1.05
N PRO A 31 -17.02 -15.86 -0.29
CA PRO A 31 -16.99 -14.42 -0.49
C PRO A 31 -15.61 -13.83 -0.16
N ARG A 32 -15.19 -12.78 -0.88
CA ARG A 32 -13.90 -12.10 -0.65
C ARG A 32 -14.05 -10.82 0.15
N ILE A 33 -15.25 -10.30 0.25
CA ILE A 33 -15.58 -9.08 0.98
C ILE A 33 -16.84 -9.39 1.83
N VAL A 34 -16.82 -8.92 3.06
CA VAL A 34 -17.93 -9.01 4.01
C VAL A 34 -18.12 -7.63 4.63
N GLU A 35 -19.31 -7.06 4.45
CA GLU A 35 -19.65 -5.77 5.06
C GLU A 35 -19.83 -5.91 6.57
N ILE A 36 -19.40 -4.88 7.29
CA ILE A 36 -19.58 -4.72 8.73
C ILE A 36 -19.93 -3.27 9.03
N PRO A 37 -20.46 -2.93 10.21
CA PRO A 37 -20.67 -1.54 10.60
C PRO A 37 -19.37 -0.72 10.51
N GLY A 38 -19.42 0.37 9.73
CA GLY A 38 -18.29 1.28 9.56
C GLY A 38 -17.18 0.83 8.60
N GLY A 39 -17.40 -0.28 7.85
CA GLY A 39 -16.40 -0.74 6.87
C GLY A 39 -16.66 -2.14 6.31
N CYS A 40 -15.58 -2.83 5.99
CA CYS A 40 -15.68 -4.21 5.53
C CYS A 40 -14.44 -5.02 5.93
N LEU A 41 -14.61 -6.32 5.96
CA LEU A 41 -13.49 -7.27 6.00
C LEU A 41 -13.21 -7.77 4.57
N MET A 42 -11.95 -7.76 4.16
CA MET A 42 -11.53 -8.26 2.85
C MET A 42 -10.50 -9.39 2.97
N ARG A 43 -10.69 -10.41 2.11
CA ARG A 43 -9.80 -11.55 1.93
C ARG A 43 -9.66 -11.83 0.45
N THR A 44 -8.96 -10.96 -0.27
CA THR A 44 -8.78 -11.09 -1.73
C THR A 44 -7.82 -12.20 -2.13
N GLY A 45 -6.89 -12.57 -1.24
CA GLY A 45 -5.80 -13.51 -1.53
C GLY A 45 -4.79 -12.96 -2.53
N ALA A 46 -4.72 -11.63 -2.68
CA ALA A 46 -3.86 -10.93 -3.62
C ALA A 46 -4.04 -11.45 -5.07
N ALA A 47 -5.30 -11.57 -5.53
CA ALA A 47 -5.61 -11.96 -6.90
C ALA A 47 -4.97 -10.97 -7.89
N ASN A 48 -4.07 -11.45 -8.75
CA ASN A 48 -3.38 -10.60 -9.72
C ASN A 48 -2.84 -11.45 -10.89
N PRO A 49 -2.58 -10.83 -12.07
CA PRO A 49 -2.10 -11.55 -13.24
C PRO A 49 -0.60 -11.90 -13.22
N GLY A 50 0.11 -11.54 -12.16
CA GLY A 50 1.57 -11.65 -12.06
C GLY A 50 2.32 -10.48 -12.67
N LEU A 51 3.55 -10.26 -12.18
CA LEU A 51 4.38 -9.11 -12.56
C LEU A 51 4.59 -9.01 -14.08
N GLU A 52 5.04 -10.07 -14.73
CA GLU A 52 5.37 -10.07 -16.16
C GLU A 52 4.18 -9.71 -17.05
N LYS A 53 2.99 -10.24 -16.74
CA LYS A 53 1.79 -9.89 -17.50
C LYS A 53 1.41 -8.44 -17.30
N THR A 54 1.47 -7.94 -16.07
CA THR A 54 1.18 -6.54 -15.76
C THR A 54 2.12 -5.59 -16.51
N LEU A 55 3.43 -5.87 -16.53
CA LEU A 55 4.41 -5.05 -17.26
C LEU A 55 4.17 -5.07 -18.77
N ARG A 56 3.83 -6.22 -19.35
CA ARG A 56 3.48 -6.29 -20.78
C ARG A 56 2.23 -5.47 -21.11
N ASP A 57 1.20 -5.55 -20.26
CA ASP A 57 -0.05 -4.83 -20.45
C ASP A 57 0.14 -3.31 -20.27
N ALA A 58 0.98 -2.88 -19.32
CA ALA A 58 1.34 -1.48 -19.11
C ALA A 58 2.06 -0.89 -20.32
N ARG A 59 3.06 -1.57 -20.90
CA ARG A 59 3.77 -1.13 -22.11
C ARG A 59 2.84 -0.93 -23.32
N ARG A 60 1.78 -1.73 -23.43
CA ARG A 60 0.77 -1.59 -24.49
C ARG A 60 -0.17 -0.41 -24.27
N SER A 61 -0.34 0.01 -23.01
CA SER A 61 -1.25 1.12 -22.64
C SER A 61 -0.57 2.47 -22.62
N SER A 62 0.75 2.56 -22.45
CA SER A 62 1.52 3.81 -22.37
C SER A 62 1.46 4.64 -23.66
N SER A 63 1.10 4.01 -24.80
CA SER A 63 0.85 4.73 -26.06
C SER A 63 -0.44 5.58 -26.07
N ARG A 64 -1.25 5.57 -24.99
CA ARG A 64 -2.57 6.24 -24.93
C ARG A 64 -2.66 7.44 -23.98
N GLY A 65 -1.52 8.02 -23.57
CA GLY A 65 -1.49 9.14 -22.61
C GLY A 65 -1.64 8.63 -21.17
N GLY A 66 -0.52 8.49 -20.47
CA GLY A 66 -0.46 8.09 -19.06
C GLY A 66 -0.53 9.28 -18.11
N SER A 67 -0.78 9.02 -16.84
CA SER A 67 -0.62 10.00 -15.76
C SER A 67 0.83 10.49 -15.72
N SER A 68 1.02 11.79 -15.41
CA SER A 68 2.35 12.36 -15.17
C SER A 68 2.94 11.94 -13.82
N ALA A 69 2.13 11.38 -12.92
CA ALA A 69 2.58 10.92 -11.61
C ALA A 69 3.38 9.61 -11.73
N PRO A 70 4.50 9.47 -11.00
CA PRO A 70 5.29 8.25 -10.99
C PRO A 70 4.48 7.07 -10.42
N VAL A 71 4.78 5.87 -10.90
CA VAL A 71 4.13 4.65 -10.43
C VAL A 71 5.03 3.95 -9.41
N ILE A 72 4.48 3.71 -8.23
CA ILE A 72 5.08 2.83 -7.22
C ILE A 72 4.46 1.45 -7.39
N VAL A 73 5.30 0.46 -7.65
CA VAL A 73 4.82 -0.92 -7.85
C VAL A 73 4.78 -1.65 -6.52
N ALA A 74 3.57 -1.98 -6.06
CA ALA A 74 3.41 -2.78 -4.84
C ALA A 74 3.70 -4.26 -5.13
N LEU A 75 4.57 -4.85 -4.34
CA LEU A 75 4.99 -6.24 -4.45
C LEU A 75 4.52 -7.05 -3.25
N ALA A 76 4.07 -8.28 -3.50
CA ALA A 76 3.67 -9.25 -2.49
C ALA A 76 4.36 -10.59 -2.76
N ALA A 77 5.50 -10.83 -2.12
CA ALA A 77 6.23 -12.08 -2.27
C ALA A 77 5.52 -13.26 -1.61
N GLN A 78 5.72 -14.43 -2.16
CA GLN A 78 5.29 -15.72 -1.60
C GLN A 78 6.44 -16.44 -0.91
N GLY A 79 7.67 -16.11 -1.27
CA GLY A 79 8.89 -16.60 -0.68
C GLY A 79 10.01 -15.56 -0.71
N ALA A 80 11.04 -15.73 0.10
CA ALA A 80 12.13 -14.77 0.24
C ALA A 80 12.84 -14.44 -1.09
N ARG A 81 12.94 -15.40 -2.00
CA ARG A 81 13.59 -15.23 -3.30
C ARG A 81 12.78 -14.40 -4.30
N ASP A 82 11.49 -14.21 -4.08
CA ASP A 82 10.63 -13.45 -4.98
C ASP A 82 10.97 -11.95 -4.93
N TRP A 83 11.35 -11.43 -3.76
CA TRP A 83 11.64 -10.01 -3.56
C TRP A 83 12.72 -9.48 -4.51
N PRO A 84 13.96 -10.00 -4.48
CA PRO A 84 15.01 -9.54 -5.38
C PRO A 84 14.69 -9.85 -6.84
N ALA A 85 14.03 -10.97 -7.13
CA ALA A 85 13.68 -11.35 -8.50
C ALA A 85 12.66 -10.38 -9.13
N MET A 86 11.69 -9.88 -8.35
CA MET A 86 10.72 -8.88 -8.81
C MET A 86 11.35 -7.49 -8.92
N ALA A 87 12.16 -7.09 -7.94
CA ALA A 87 12.83 -5.79 -7.92
C ALA A 87 13.76 -5.60 -9.12
N ALA A 88 14.61 -6.58 -9.42
CA ALA A 88 15.50 -6.56 -10.57
C ALA A 88 14.78 -6.40 -11.92
N ARG A 89 13.53 -6.88 -12.02
CA ARG A 89 12.72 -6.72 -13.24
C ARG A 89 12.15 -5.30 -13.38
N LEU A 90 12.00 -4.57 -12.27
CA LEU A 90 11.46 -3.21 -12.26
C LEU A 90 12.53 -2.15 -12.49
N GLU A 91 13.80 -2.45 -12.24
CA GLU A 91 14.93 -1.52 -12.28
C GLU A 91 15.02 -0.69 -13.57
N ARG A 92 14.61 -1.25 -14.70
CA ARG A 92 14.70 -0.61 -16.02
C ARG A 92 13.35 -0.36 -16.66
N VAL A 93 12.29 -0.35 -15.87
CA VAL A 93 10.93 -0.11 -16.39
C VAL A 93 10.63 1.38 -16.31
N GLU A 94 10.48 2.00 -17.47
CA GLU A 94 10.16 3.42 -17.57
C GLU A 94 8.83 3.74 -16.86
N GLY A 95 8.82 4.87 -16.12
CA GLY A 95 7.65 5.33 -15.34
C GLY A 95 7.51 4.68 -13.96
N VAL A 96 8.37 3.71 -13.59
CA VAL A 96 8.43 3.19 -12.23
C VAL A 96 9.29 4.12 -11.38
N GLY A 97 8.67 4.77 -10.39
CA GLY A 97 9.30 5.68 -9.44
C GLY A 97 9.72 5.05 -8.12
N GLY A 98 9.31 3.80 -7.86
CA GLY A 98 9.65 3.09 -6.62
C GLY A 98 8.93 1.75 -6.48
N ILE A 99 9.25 1.06 -5.41
CA ILE A 99 8.72 -0.25 -5.06
C ILE A 99 8.13 -0.19 -3.65
N GLU A 100 6.89 -0.63 -3.47
CA GLU A 100 6.30 -0.83 -2.16
C GLU A 100 6.32 -2.32 -1.80
N LEU A 101 6.94 -2.69 -0.69
CA LEU A 101 6.96 -4.06 -0.20
C LEU A 101 5.78 -4.30 0.75
N GLN A 102 4.84 -5.15 0.35
CA GLN A 102 3.73 -5.61 1.19
C GLN A 102 4.24 -6.68 2.15
N LEU A 103 4.94 -6.26 3.21
CA LEU A 103 5.60 -7.18 4.14
C LEU A 103 4.58 -8.06 4.85
N ASN A 104 4.86 -9.35 4.85
CA ASN A 104 4.02 -10.36 5.51
C ASN A 104 4.69 -10.75 6.83
N PRO A 105 3.97 -10.79 7.98
CA PRO A 105 4.56 -11.20 9.26
C PRO A 105 5.12 -12.63 9.28
N VAL A 106 4.84 -13.44 8.27
CA VAL A 106 5.41 -14.80 8.14
C VAL A 106 6.82 -14.78 7.54
N LEU A 107 7.18 -13.72 6.80
CA LEU A 107 8.51 -13.56 6.20
C LEU A 107 9.27 -12.51 6.99
N ASP A 108 10.58 -12.71 7.14
CA ASP A 108 11.45 -11.73 7.78
C ASP A 108 11.45 -10.43 6.96
N ALA A 109 10.93 -9.36 7.57
CA ALA A 109 10.79 -8.05 6.93
C ALA A 109 12.17 -7.42 6.63
N VAL A 110 13.10 -7.56 7.56
CA VAL A 110 14.47 -7.01 7.45
C VAL A 110 15.21 -7.69 6.31
N GLU A 111 15.16 -9.02 6.25
CA GLU A 111 15.78 -9.78 5.16
C GLU A 111 15.15 -9.47 3.81
N ALA A 112 13.81 -9.32 3.75
CA ALA A 112 13.11 -8.93 2.53
C ALA A 112 13.59 -7.56 2.00
N ILE A 113 13.76 -6.56 2.88
CA ILE A 113 14.24 -5.24 2.50
C ILE A 113 15.70 -5.32 2.03
N ARG A 114 16.58 -5.99 2.78
CA ARG A 114 18.00 -6.16 2.41
C ARG A 114 18.16 -6.86 1.06
N ALA A 115 17.44 -7.98 0.85
CA ALA A 115 17.48 -8.71 -0.39
C ALA A 115 16.94 -7.88 -1.58
N THR A 116 15.91 -7.07 -1.35
CA THR A 116 15.38 -6.17 -2.37
C THR A 116 16.38 -5.06 -2.67
N ARG A 117 16.96 -4.42 -1.65
CA ARG A 117 17.95 -3.34 -1.80
C ARG A 117 19.19 -3.79 -2.58
N ALA A 118 19.62 -5.03 -2.36
CA ALA A 118 20.75 -5.60 -3.12
C ALA A 118 20.45 -5.82 -4.62
N ALA A 119 19.19 -5.79 -5.03
CA ALA A 119 18.76 -6.08 -6.40
C ALA A 119 18.28 -4.85 -7.19
N THR A 120 18.16 -3.67 -6.57
CA THR A 120 17.62 -2.46 -7.22
C THR A 120 18.11 -1.19 -6.56
N GLU A 121 18.24 -0.11 -7.34
CA GLU A 121 18.46 1.24 -6.83
C GLU A 121 17.17 2.04 -6.66
N LEU A 122 16.03 1.51 -7.10
CA LEU A 122 14.73 2.15 -6.93
C LEU A 122 14.41 2.42 -5.46
N PRO A 123 13.72 3.51 -5.13
CA PRO A 123 13.21 3.75 -3.78
C PRO A 123 12.35 2.59 -3.28
N ILE A 124 12.60 2.15 -2.03
CA ILE A 124 11.87 1.07 -1.38
C ILE A 124 11.02 1.66 -0.27
N LEU A 125 9.70 1.48 -0.38
CA LEU A 125 8.73 1.77 0.66
C LEU A 125 8.38 0.46 1.36
N ALA A 126 8.59 0.38 2.67
CA ALA A 126 8.24 -0.80 3.45
C ALA A 126 6.87 -0.62 4.09
N LYS A 127 5.85 -1.34 3.60
CA LYS A 127 4.50 -1.29 4.16
C LYS A 127 4.34 -2.26 5.31
N LEU A 128 4.25 -1.70 6.50
CA LEU A 128 4.21 -2.43 7.76
C LEU A 128 2.77 -2.78 8.17
N ASP A 129 2.62 -3.96 8.77
CA ASP A 129 1.37 -4.39 9.38
C ASP A 129 1.14 -3.61 10.69
N LEU A 130 -0.05 -3.09 10.91
CA LEU A 130 -0.38 -2.32 12.12
C LEU A 130 -0.18 -3.14 13.41
N ASP A 131 -0.23 -4.47 13.31
CA ASP A 131 -0.09 -5.36 14.47
C ASP A 131 1.35 -5.37 15.03
N ASN A 132 2.38 -5.01 14.23
CA ASN A 132 3.79 -5.08 14.63
C ASN A 132 4.65 -3.92 14.13
N ALA A 133 4.06 -2.89 13.54
CA ALA A 133 4.81 -1.79 12.93
C ALA A 133 5.77 -1.10 13.90
N VAL A 134 5.35 -0.88 15.15
CA VAL A 134 6.16 -0.22 16.17
C VAL A 134 7.43 -1.03 16.48
N ASP A 135 7.29 -2.36 16.56
CA ASP A 135 8.39 -3.26 16.93
C ASP A 135 9.47 -3.36 15.86
N ILE A 136 9.08 -3.29 14.57
CA ILE A 136 9.99 -3.55 13.46
C ILE A 136 10.40 -2.31 12.65
N ALA A 137 9.80 -1.14 12.93
CA ALA A 137 10.03 0.07 12.14
C ALA A 137 11.51 0.48 12.06
N ALA A 138 12.19 0.50 13.21
CA ALA A 138 13.61 0.87 13.28
C ALA A 138 14.50 -0.11 12.48
N ASP A 139 14.26 -1.40 12.62
CA ASP A 139 15.01 -2.43 11.90
C ASP A 139 14.75 -2.38 10.40
N CYS A 140 13.51 -2.09 9.98
CA CYS A 140 13.17 -1.90 8.56
C CYS A 140 13.86 -0.67 7.96
N ALA A 141 13.91 0.45 8.69
CA ALA A 141 14.64 1.64 8.27
C ALA A 141 16.15 1.35 8.13
N ALA A 142 16.75 0.70 9.14
CA ALA A 142 18.16 0.31 9.13
C ALA A 142 18.50 -0.73 8.04
N ALA A 143 17.52 -1.53 7.59
CA ALA A 143 17.69 -2.49 6.50
C ALA A 143 17.74 -1.85 5.10
N GLY A 144 17.46 -0.55 4.97
CA GLY A 144 17.56 0.19 3.71
C GLY A 144 16.21 0.55 3.08
N ALA A 145 15.12 0.58 3.85
CA ALA A 145 13.88 1.19 3.41
C ALA A 145 14.07 2.72 3.29
N ASN A 146 13.60 3.30 2.19
CA ASN A 146 13.63 4.75 1.96
C ASN A 146 12.43 5.47 2.59
N ALA A 147 11.35 4.74 2.86
CA ALA A 147 10.18 5.22 3.59
C ALA A 147 9.47 4.04 4.26
N LEU A 148 8.72 4.33 5.32
CA LEU A 148 7.84 3.36 5.96
C LEU A 148 6.38 3.73 5.72
N VAL A 149 5.59 2.80 5.19
CA VAL A 149 4.14 2.95 5.04
C VAL A 149 3.46 2.28 6.23
N ILE A 150 2.84 3.07 7.10
CA ILE A 150 2.17 2.58 8.29
C ILE A 150 0.70 2.41 7.97
N GLY A 151 0.26 1.17 7.77
CA GLY A 151 -1.15 1.02 7.40
C GLY A 151 -1.54 -0.20 6.59
N ARG A 152 -0.81 -1.29 6.67
CA ARG A 152 -1.38 -2.54 6.20
C ARG A 152 -2.55 -2.90 7.10
N ALA A 153 -3.76 -2.99 6.51
CA ALA A 153 -5.02 -3.15 7.22
C ALA A 153 -4.98 -4.24 8.31
N PRO A 154 -5.46 -3.98 9.53
CA PRO A 154 -5.39 -4.92 10.65
C PRO A 154 -6.24 -6.17 10.38
N ARG A 155 -5.95 -7.24 11.09
CA ARG A 155 -6.72 -8.48 10.98
C ARG A 155 -8.04 -8.37 11.72
N GLY A 156 -9.08 -8.95 11.17
CA GLY A 156 -10.41 -8.99 11.78
C GLY A 156 -11.15 -10.29 11.49
N MET A 157 -12.26 -10.49 12.19
CA MET A 157 -13.14 -11.64 12.02
C MET A 157 -14.60 -11.18 12.08
N ALA A 158 -15.44 -11.84 11.29
CA ALA A 158 -16.89 -11.74 11.40
C ALA A 158 -17.51 -13.14 11.43
N ILE A 159 -18.75 -13.25 11.90
CA ILE A 159 -19.54 -14.49 11.78
C ILE A 159 -20.44 -14.36 10.56
N VAL A 160 -20.25 -15.24 9.59
CA VAL A 160 -21.00 -15.27 8.33
C VAL A 160 -21.64 -16.66 8.18
N GLY A 161 -22.97 -16.70 8.13
CA GLY A 161 -23.69 -17.96 8.07
C GLY A 161 -23.37 -18.93 9.22
N GLY A 162 -23.16 -18.38 10.44
CA GLY A 162 -22.81 -19.17 11.63
C GLY A 162 -21.34 -19.65 11.68
N LYS A 163 -20.47 -19.21 10.76
CA LYS A 163 -19.04 -19.61 10.70
C LYS A 163 -18.13 -18.42 10.82
N ALA A 164 -16.97 -18.62 11.46
CA ALA A 164 -15.91 -17.61 11.54
C ALA A 164 -15.33 -17.33 10.15
N TRP A 165 -15.34 -16.04 9.77
CA TRP A 165 -14.75 -15.56 8.53
C TRP A 165 -13.68 -14.52 8.84
N TYR A 166 -12.47 -14.80 8.44
CA TYR A 166 -11.30 -13.97 8.73
C TYR A 166 -10.92 -13.14 7.50
N GLY A 167 -10.56 -11.89 7.72
CA GLY A 167 -10.11 -10.94 6.69
C GLY A 167 -9.29 -9.81 7.28
N ARG A 168 -9.03 -8.80 6.45
CA ARG A 168 -8.43 -7.54 6.89
C ARG A 168 -9.50 -6.46 6.91
N LEU A 169 -9.41 -5.56 7.90
CA LEU A 169 -10.40 -4.53 8.20
C LEU A 169 -10.12 -3.28 7.37
N PHE A 170 -11.08 -2.87 6.56
CA PHE A 170 -11.03 -1.67 5.73
C PHE A 170 -12.20 -0.73 6.04
N GLY A 171 -12.01 0.54 5.74
CA GLY A 171 -13.01 1.58 5.93
C GLY A 171 -12.67 2.53 7.09
N PRO A 172 -13.55 3.51 7.40
CA PRO A 172 -13.33 4.50 8.45
C PRO A 172 -13.05 3.89 9.83
N VAL A 173 -13.61 2.73 10.10
CA VAL A 173 -13.43 1.98 11.36
C VAL A 173 -11.96 1.63 11.65
N SER A 174 -11.09 1.58 10.64
CA SER A 174 -9.65 1.31 10.81
C SER A 174 -8.83 2.54 11.21
N LYS A 175 -9.35 3.77 11.01
CA LYS A 175 -8.62 5.02 11.28
C LYS A 175 -8.07 5.11 12.71
N PRO A 176 -8.85 4.89 13.79
CA PRO A 176 -8.32 5.04 15.15
C PRO A 176 -7.14 4.13 15.46
N ILE A 177 -7.13 2.92 14.89
CA ILE A 177 -6.04 1.96 15.04
C ILE A 177 -4.81 2.45 14.29
N ALA A 178 -4.98 2.81 13.01
CA ALA A 178 -3.89 3.26 12.15
C ALA A 178 -3.27 4.57 12.66
N LEU A 179 -4.08 5.53 13.11
CA LEU A 179 -3.64 6.81 13.65
C LEU A 179 -2.80 6.64 14.93
N ARG A 180 -3.23 5.76 15.85
CA ARG A 180 -2.46 5.42 17.05
C ARG A 180 -1.09 4.85 16.69
N VAL A 181 -1.05 3.85 15.82
CA VAL A 181 0.22 3.20 15.40
C VAL A 181 1.12 4.20 14.67
N MET A 182 0.56 5.09 13.84
CA MET A 182 1.33 6.17 13.20
C MET A 182 2.01 7.06 14.24
N ALA A 183 1.28 7.53 15.25
CA ALA A 183 1.84 8.37 16.29
C ALA A 183 2.93 7.65 17.12
N GLU A 184 2.74 6.36 17.41
CA GLU A 184 3.73 5.53 18.12
C GLU A 184 5.02 5.34 17.31
N VAL A 185 4.92 5.06 15.98
CA VAL A 185 6.08 4.95 15.09
C VAL A 185 6.77 6.31 14.93
N ALA A 186 6.02 7.41 14.79
CA ALA A 186 6.58 8.76 14.69
C ALA A 186 7.37 9.15 15.95
N ALA A 187 6.92 8.70 17.14
CA ALA A 187 7.63 8.92 18.40
C ALA A 187 9.03 8.25 18.44
N LEU A 188 9.30 7.27 17.60
CA LEU A 188 10.64 6.65 17.46
C LEU A 188 11.65 7.57 16.81
N LYS A 189 11.21 8.66 16.15
CA LYS A 189 12.06 9.68 15.48
C LYS A 189 13.06 9.07 14.52
N LEU A 190 12.59 8.16 13.68
CA LEU A 190 13.41 7.49 12.66
C LEU A 190 13.84 8.48 11.57
N ASP A 191 15.02 8.27 10.99
CA ASP A 191 15.56 9.09 9.91
C ASP A 191 15.05 8.64 8.53
N VAL A 192 13.77 8.30 8.45
CA VAL A 192 13.05 7.96 7.21
C VAL A 192 11.64 8.54 7.25
N PRO A 193 11.11 9.02 6.11
CA PRO A 193 9.75 9.54 6.03
C PRO A 193 8.71 8.46 6.31
N LEU A 194 7.62 8.88 6.96
CA LEU A 194 6.48 8.04 7.30
C LEU A 194 5.30 8.38 6.38
N VAL A 195 4.68 7.36 5.81
CA VAL A 195 3.49 7.47 4.98
C VAL A 195 2.33 6.78 5.69
N ALA A 196 1.18 7.45 5.82
CA ALA A 196 0.01 6.84 6.44
C ALA A 196 -0.89 6.15 5.42
N CYS A 197 -1.49 5.02 5.80
CA CYS A 197 -2.49 4.33 5.00
C CYS A 197 -3.57 3.72 5.92
N GLY A 198 -4.84 3.81 5.49
CA GLY A 198 -5.96 3.15 6.15
C GLY A 198 -6.89 4.10 6.91
N GLY A 199 -8.18 4.00 6.59
CA GLY A 199 -9.24 4.77 7.23
C GLY A 199 -9.32 6.25 6.83
N ILE A 200 -8.68 6.65 5.71
CA ILE A 200 -8.66 8.01 5.19
C ILE A 200 -9.82 8.18 4.21
N HIS A 201 -10.83 8.96 4.60
CA HIS A 201 -12.06 9.19 3.85
C HIS A 201 -12.39 10.68 3.67
N SER A 202 -11.53 11.57 4.18
CA SER A 202 -11.66 13.03 4.05
C SER A 202 -10.29 13.70 4.12
N ALA A 203 -10.22 14.99 3.78
CA ALA A 203 -9.01 15.78 3.97
C ALA A 203 -8.68 15.96 5.46
N ASP A 204 -9.69 16.02 6.33
CA ASP A 204 -9.48 16.09 7.77
C ASP A 204 -8.84 14.79 8.31
N ASP A 205 -9.25 13.63 7.79
CA ASP A 205 -8.56 12.38 8.13
C ASP A 205 -7.08 12.44 7.75
N ALA A 206 -6.77 12.96 6.55
CA ALA A 206 -5.39 13.09 6.10
C ALA A 206 -4.60 14.07 6.99
N ARG A 207 -5.19 15.21 7.38
CA ARG A 207 -4.59 16.19 8.31
C ARG A 207 -4.29 15.58 9.67
N ASP A 208 -5.19 14.74 10.20
CA ASP A 208 -4.95 14.03 11.46
C ASP A 208 -3.71 13.14 11.39
N PHE A 209 -3.52 12.40 10.29
CA PHE A 209 -2.32 11.59 10.09
C PHE A 209 -1.05 12.43 9.92
N MET A 210 -1.13 13.56 9.21
CA MET A 210 0.00 14.49 9.10
C MET A 210 0.37 15.08 10.47
N ALA A 211 -0.62 15.46 11.28
CA ALA A 211 -0.40 15.91 12.66
C ALA A 211 0.21 14.81 13.55
N ALA A 212 -0.08 13.54 13.27
CA ALA A 212 0.52 12.39 13.94
C ALA A 212 1.93 12.02 13.44
N GLY A 213 2.49 12.75 12.46
CA GLY A 213 3.86 12.58 11.98
C GLY A 213 4.02 11.97 10.59
N ALA A 214 2.94 11.75 9.85
CA ALA A 214 3.05 11.35 8.45
C ALA A 214 3.46 12.53 7.55
N CYS A 215 4.33 12.29 6.57
CA CYS A 215 4.68 13.27 5.53
C CYS A 215 3.79 13.15 4.29
N ALA A 216 3.11 12.02 4.12
CA ALA A 216 2.17 11.75 3.03
C ALA A 216 1.12 10.73 3.46
N VAL A 217 0.05 10.63 2.66
CA VAL A 217 -1.03 9.65 2.89
C VAL A 217 -1.30 8.83 1.62
N GLU A 218 -1.62 7.56 1.79
CA GLU A 218 -2.13 6.68 0.75
C GLU A 218 -3.63 6.46 0.92
N ILE A 219 -4.40 6.66 -0.15
CA ILE A 219 -5.84 6.40 -0.21
C ILE A 219 -6.07 5.13 -1.02
N ASP A 220 -6.67 4.12 -0.39
CA ASP A 220 -6.93 2.80 -0.99
C ASP A 220 -8.45 2.58 -1.14
N SER A 221 -9.08 1.85 -0.24
CA SER A 221 -10.46 1.36 -0.37
C SER A 221 -11.52 2.47 -0.48
N ALA A 222 -11.25 3.65 0.05
CA ALA A 222 -12.13 4.81 -0.07
C ALA A 222 -12.34 5.23 -1.53
N ALA A 223 -11.30 5.13 -2.36
CA ALA A 223 -11.36 5.43 -3.79
C ALA A 223 -12.23 4.43 -4.60
N TRP A 224 -12.53 3.26 -4.06
CA TRP A 224 -13.44 2.30 -4.70
C TRP A 224 -14.91 2.67 -4.51
N ILE A 225 -15.21 3.34 -3.39
CA ILE A 225 -16.56 3.82 -3.07
C ILE A 225 -16.82 5.16 -3.78
N ASP A 226 -15.86 6.08 -3.68
CA ASP A 226 -15.89 7.38 -4.32
C ASP A 226 -14.56 7.68 -5.04
N PRO A 227 -14.47 7.40 -6.34
CA PRO A 227 -13.25 7.68 -7.12
C PRO A 227 -12.84 9.15 -7.16
N SER A 228 -13.77 10.09 -6.92
CA SER A 228 -13.48 11.53 -6.89
C SER A 228 -12.81 12.00 -5.59
N LEU A 229 -12.86 11.17 -4.55
CA LEU A 229 -12.34 11.47 -3.21
C LEU A 229 -10.85 11.81 -3.24
N VAL A 230 -10.06 11.06 -4.02
CA VAL A 230 -8.60 11.29 -4.14
C VAL A 230 -8.32 12.69 -4.63
N LYS A 231 -9.05 13.16 -5.66
CA LYS A 231 -8.90 14.50 -6.21
C LYS A 231 -9.28 15.56 -5.19
N ARG A 232 -10.43 15.41 -4.52
CA ARG A 232 -10.87 16.36 -3.48
C ARG A 232 -9.86 16.48 -2.34
N ILE A 233 -9.38 15.37 -1.80
CA ILE A 233 -8.37 15.38 -0.73
C ILE A 233 -7.08 16.07 -1.21
N ALA A 234 -6.61 15.76 -2.42
CA ALA A 234 -5.39 16.36 -2.96
C ALA A 234 -5.52 17.88 -3.16
N GLU A 235 -6.67 18.35 -3.64
CA GLU A 235 -6.97 19.78 -3.81
C GLU A 235 -7.02 20.49 -2.44
N GLU A 236 -7.79 19.97 -1.48
CA GLU A 236 -7.94 20.55 -0.14
C GLU A 236 -6.62 20.54 0.68
N LEU A 237 -5.73 19.57 0.47
CA LEU A 237 -4.40 19.58 1.08
C LEU A 237 -3.45 20.56 0.38
N GLY A 238 -3.55 20.71 -0.95
CA GLY A 238 -2.71 21.61 -1.73
C GLY A 238 -3.05 23.10 -1.56
N GLU A 239 -4.24 23.44 -1.06
CA GLU A 239 -4.64 24.82 -0.75
C GLU A 239 -4.01 25.35 0.56
N VAL A 240 -3.36 24.50 1.34
CA VAL A 240 -2.80 24.82 2.67
C VAL A 240 -1.26 24.98 2.64
N CYS A 241 -0.61 24.77 1.48
CA CYS A 241 0.85 24.93 1.30
C CYS A 241 1.20 26.25 0.64
#